data_3f1fee67df19a716fd0446da210878e2
#
_entry.id   3f1fee67df19a716fd0446da210878e2
#
_cell.length_a   1.000
_cell.length_b   1.000
_cell.length_c   1.000
_cell.angle_alpha   90.00
_cell.angle_beta   90.00
_cell.angle_gamma   90.00
#
_symmetry.space_group_name_H-M   'P 1'
#
loop_
_entity.id
_entity.type
_entity.pdbx_description
1 polymer ?
#
loop_
_entity_poly.entity_id
_entity_poly.type
_entity_poly.pdbx_seq_one_letter_code
_entity_poly.pdbx_strand_id
1 'polypeptide(L)'
;SDVYKRQVLIAVVYFTMEFRGLFPKGTDGRELMKQTHFMLGLSIFALVWVRLIARLIAPTPKIVPAIPAWQAIPAKLMHLALYALMIGTPLLGWLILSAFGKPIPFFGLELPALIAPNHDFGEQLEHWHVRLADAGYWLIGLHAAAGLFHHYISRDNTLTRMLPGRN
;
A
#
# COMPACT_ATOMS: atom_id res chain seq x y z
N SER A 1 -15.14 6.60 -3.93
CA SER A 1 -15.39 5.39 -3.15
C SER A 1 -14.25 4.36 -3.13
N ASP A 2 -13.26 4.44 -4.00
CA ASP A 2 -12.13 3.49 -4.02
C ASP A 2 -11.03 3.77 -2.98
N VAL A 3 -11.07 4.91 -2.33
CA VAL A 3 -10.04 5.33 -1.37
C VAL A 3 -10.12 4.48 -0.10
N TYR A 4 -11.30 4.34 0.50
CA TYR A 4 -11.48 3.56 1.73
C TYR A 4 -11.22 2.06 1.51
N LYS A 5 -11.57 1.50 0.36
CA LYS A 5 -11.30 0.08 0.04
C LYS A 5 -9.83 -0.23 0.09
N ARG A 6 -8.98 0.66 -0.47
CA ARG A 6 -7.52 0.51 -0.41
C ARG A 6 -6.96 0.70 0.98
N GLN A 7 -7.52 1.61 1.78
CA GLN A 7 -7.13 1.78 3.17
C GLN A 7 -7.37 0.51 3.97
N VAL A 8 -8.54 -0.13 3.79
CA VAL A 8 -8.85 -1.42 4.41
C VAL A 8 -7.88 -2.50 3.95
N LEU A 9 -7.61 -2.61 2.63
CA LEU A 9 -6.65 -3.59 2.12
C LEU A 9 -5.25 -3.39 2.72
N ILE A 10 -4.76 -2.16 2.77
CA ILE A 10 -3.46 -1.84 3.37
C ILE A 10 -3.46 -2.23 4.86
N ALA A 11 -4.49 -1.87 5.61
CA ALA A 11 -4.60 -2.24 7.02
C ALA A 11 -4.58 -3.77 7.22
N VAL A 12 -5.29 -4.53 6.39
CA VAL A 12 -5.30 -6.00 6.45
C VAL A 12 -3.94 -6.57 6.08
N VAL A 13 -3.24 -6.03 5.08
CA VAL A 13 -1.90 -6.48 4.69
C VAL A 13 -0.91 -6.32 5.86
N TYR A 14 -0.92 -5.18 6.54
CA TYR A 14 -0.10 -4.99 7.74
C TYR A 14 -0.51 -5.95 8.87
N PHE A 15 -1.81 -6.03 9.15
CA PHE A 15 -2.36 -6.92 10.16
C PHE A 15 -1.90 -8.37 9.99
N THR A 16 -1.91 -8.91 8.77
CA THR A 16 -1.50 -10.29 8.51
C THR A 16 -0.05 -10.58 8.90
N MET A 17 0.85 -9.62 8.76
CA MET A 17 2.26 -9.80 9.15
C MET A 17 2.50 -9.55 10.64
N GLU A 18 1.87 -8.55 11.23
CA GLU A 18 1.97 -8.26 12.67
C GLU A 18 1.46 -9.43 13.52
N PHE A 19 0.31 -9.97 13.14
CA PHE A 19 -0.36 -11.00 13.93
C PHE A 19 -0.07 -12.43 13.49
N ARG A 20 0.74 -12.66 12.46
CA ARG A 20 1.15 -14.03 12.07
C ARG A 20 1.87 -14.78 13.18
N GLY A 21 2.50 -14.05 14.11
CA GLY A 21 3.21 -14.62 15.27
C GLY A 21 2.31 -15.28 16.29
N LEU A 22 0.99 -14.99 16.27
CA LEU A 22 0.00 -15.67 17.12
C LEU A 22 -0.18 -17.16 16.75
N PHE A 23 0.20 -17.52 15.52
CA PHE A 23 0.15 -18.89 15.03
C PHE A 23 1.56 -19.51 15.04
N PRO A 24 1.76 -20.72 15.64
CA PRO A 24 3.03 -21.42 15.61
C PRO A 24 3.56 -21.65 14.19
N LYS A 25 4.88 -21.73 14.03
CA LYS A 25 5.50 -22.06 12.73
C LYS A 25 5.01 -23.44 12.26
N GLY A 26 4.68 -23.54 10.97
CA GLY A 26 4.21 -24.77 10.34
C GLY A 26 2.70 -25.05 10.49
N THR A 27 1.93 -24.15 11.11
CA THR A 27 0.47 -24.28 11.19
C THR A 27 -0.23 -23.65 9.98
N ASP A 28 -1.40 -24.19 9.63
CA ASP A 28 -2.24 -23.67 8.54
C ASP A 28 -2.62 -22.20 8.74
N GLY A 29 -2.89 -21.79 9.99
CA GLY A 29 -3.20 -20.39 10.32
C GLY A 29 -2.07 -19.43 9.95
N ARG A 30 -0.81 -19.83 10.22
CA ARG A 30 0.36 -19.02 9.87
C ARG A 30 0.58 -18.94 8.35
N GLU A 31 0.39 -20.04 7.66
CA GLU A 31 0.49 -20.07 6.18
C GLU A 31 -0.63 -19.28 5.53
N LEU A 32 -1.85 -19.34 6.06
CA LEU A 32 -2.98 -18.54 5.61
C LEU A 32 -2.67 -17.03 5.74
N MET A 33 -2.09 -16.59 6.87
CA MET A 33 -1.69 -15.18 7.05
C MET A 33 -0.68 -14.74 5.99
N LYS A 34 0.33 -15.57 5.69
CA LYS A 34 1.32 -15.26 4.64
C LYS A 34 0.68 -15.19 3.25
N GLN A 35 -0.12 -16.20 2.88
CA GLN A 35 -0.79 -16.23 1.58
C GLN A 35 -1.73 -15.03 1.40
N THR A 36 -2.48 -14.68 2.44
CA THR A 36 -3.33 -13.48 2.44
C THR A 36 -2.51 -12.22 2.23
N HIS A 37 -1.36 -12.10 2.92
CA HIS A 37 -0.44 -10.98 2.70
C HIS A 37 0.03 -10.88 1.24
N PHE A 38 0.44 -11.99 0.65
CA PHE A 38 0.94 -12.00 -0.73
C PHE A 38 -0.16 -11.60 -1.73
N MET A 39 -1.33 -12.22 -1.62
CA MET A 39 -2.45 -11.93 -2.53
C MET A 39 -2.95 -10.49 -2.41
N LEU A 40 -3.11 -9.99 -1.20
CA LEU A 40 -3.57 -8.61 -0.98
C LEU A 40 -2.50 -7.58 -1.36
N GLY A 41 -1.22 -7.86 -1.11
CA GLY A 41 -0.12 -7.03 -1.55
C GLY A 41 -0.09 -6.86 -3.07
N LEU A 42 -0.20 -7.97 -3.81
CA LEU A 42 -0.31 -7.95 -5.28
C LEU A 42 -1.59 -7.26 -5.76
N SER A 43 -2.69 -7.38 -5.02
CA SER A 43 -3.94 -6.65 -5.33
C SER A 43 -3.76 -5.14 -5.19
N ILE A 44 -3.06 -4.68 -4.14
CA ILE A 44 -2.72 -3.27 -3.96
C ILE A 44 -1.85 -2.78 -5.13
N PHE A 45 -0.86 -3.58 -5.54
CA PHE A 45 -0.01 -3.29 -6.69
C PHE A 45 -0.83 -3.10 -7.99
N ALA A 46 -1.76 -4.01 -8.29
CA ALA A 46 -2.64 -3.87 -9.45
C ALA A 46 -3.56 -2.64 -9.36
N LEU A 47 -4.18 -2.43 -8.20
CA LEU A 47 -5.10 -1.31 -7.97
C LEU A 47 -4.43 0.05 -8.03
N VAL A 48 -3.15 0.15 -7.66
CA VAL A 48 -2.43 1.43 -7.76
C VAL A 48 -2.22 1.84 -9.22
N TRP A 49 -1.95 0.90 -10.11
CA TRP A 49 -1.84 1.18 -11.54
C TRP A 49 -3.16 1.60 -12.15
N VAL A 50 -4.25 0.91 -11.83
CA VAL A 50 -5.60 1.31 -12.25
C VAL A 50 -5.91 2.75 -11.82
N ARG A 51 -5.53 3.11 -10.57
CA ARG A 51 -5.73 4.49 -10.09
C ARG A 51 -4.85 5.50 -10.82
N LEU A 52 -3.59 5.19 -11.08
CA LEU A 52 -2.70 6.10 -11.81
C LEU A 52 -3.25 6.38 -13.21
N ILE A 53 -3.70 5.34 -13.91
CA ILE A 53 -4.33 5.47 -15.23
C ILE A 53 -5.61 6.31 -15.12
N ALA A 54 -6.50 6.00 -14.18
CA ALA A 54 -7.71 6.78 -13.97
C ALA A 54 -7.42 8.26 -13.67
N ARG A 55 -6.35 8.55 -12.92
CA ARG A 55 -5.93 9.92 -12.60
C ARG A 55 -5.35 10.68 -13.80
N LEU A 56 -4.79 10.00 -14.78
CA LEU A 56 -4.32 10.60 -16.03
C LEU A 56 -5.46 10.96 -16.97
N ILE A 57 -6.57 10.21 -16.90
CA ILE A 57 -7.72 10.38 -17.80
C ILE A 57 -8.76 11.33 -17.20
N ALA A 58 -9.00 11.28 -15.87
CA ALA A 58 -10.04 12.04 -15.22
C ALA A 58 -9.51 13.35 -14.60
N PRO A 59 -10.25 14.47 -14.72
CA PRO A 59 -9.87 15.72 -14.08
C PRO A 59 -9.90 15.57 -12.56
N THR A 60 -8.85 16.09 -11.90
CA THR A 60 -8.79 16.09 -10.44
C THR A 60 -9.63 17.23 -9.88
N PRO A 61 -10.66 16.97 -9.04
CA PRO A 61 -11.44 18.02 -8.41
C PRO A 61 -10.54 18.96 -7.58
N LYS A 62 -10.79 20.25 -7.64
CA LYS A 62 -10.02 21.26 -6.88
C LYS A 62 -10.35 21.21 -5.39
N ILE A 63 -9.36 21.54 -4.54
CA ILE A 63 -9.58 21.73 -3.11
C ILE A 63 -10.17 23.12 -2.90
N VAL A 64 -11.23 23.21 -2.08
CA VAL A 64 -11.91 24.47 -1.78
C VAL A 64 -12.02 24.60 -0.25
N PRO A 65 -11.56 25.72 0.34
CA PRO A 65 -10.79 26.80 -0.28
C PRO A 65 -9.41 26.34 -0.77
N ALA A 66 -8.80 27.12 -1.69
CA ALA A 66 -7.48 26.81 -2.23
C ALA A 66 -6.41 26.80 -1.11
N ILE A 67 -5.63 25.73 -1.06
CA ILE A 67 -4.55 25.63 -0.06
C ILE A 67 -3.32 26.44 -0.48
N PRO A 68 -2.60 27.07 0.47
CA PRO A 68 -1.40 27.82 0.18
C PRO A 68 -0.26 26.90 -0.31
N ALA A 69 0.69 27.49 -1.03
CA ALA A 69 1.79 26.71 -1.66
C ALA A 69 2.62 25.91 -0.64
N TRP A 70 2.83 26.42 0.56
CA TRP A 70 3.58 25.74 1.63
C TRP A 70 2.89 24.45 2.14
N GLN A 71 1.57 24.31 1.95
CA GLN A 71 0.83 23.07 2.21
C GLN A 71 0.76 22.18 0.96
N ALA A 72 0.64 22.79 -0.22
CA ALA A 72 0.49 22.06 -1.47
C ALA A 72 1.74 21.24 -1.84
N ILE A 73 2.94 21.77 -1.57
CA ILE A 73 4.21 21.09 -1.87
C ILE A 73 4.38 19.83 -0.99
N PRO A 74 4.31 19.91 0.36
CA PRO A 74 4.35 18.72 1.20
C PRO A 74 3.26 17.69 0.88
N ALA A 75 2.05 18.13 0.55
CA ALA A 75 0.97 17.23 0.15
C ALA A 75 1.31 16.44 -1.13
N LYS A 76 1.91 17.07 -2.13
CA LYS A 76 2.38 16.39 -3.35
C LYS A 76 3.48 15.39 -3.06
N LEU A 77 4.47 15.77 -2.23
CA LEU A 77 5.56 14.88 -1.82
C LEU A 77 5.05 13.69 -1.01
N MET A 78 4.11 13.90 -0.10
CA MET A 78 3.45 12.83 0.66
C MET A 78 2.75 11.84 -0.27
N HIS A 79 1.97 12.32 -1.23
CA HIS A 79 1.32 11.45 -2.20
C HIS A 79 2.32 10.68 -3.05
N LEU A 80 3.40 11.32 -3.50
CA LEU A 80 4.47 10.65 -4.25
C LEU A 80 5.11 9.54 -3.42
N ALA A 81 5.43 9.81 -2.15
CA ALA A 81 6.01 8.83 -1.24
C ALA A 81 5.05 7.64 -0.99
N LEU A 82 3.75 7.90 -0.82
CA LEU A 82 2.75 6.85 -0.67
C LEU A 82 2.58 6.01 -1.95
N TYR A 83 2.63 6.61 -3.14
CA TYR A 83 2.63 5.85 -4.39
C TYR A 83 3.89 5.00 -4.53
N ALA A 84 5.06 5.55 -4.21
CA ALA A 84 6.32 4.81 -4.22
C ALA A 84 6.27 3.62 -3.25
N LEU A 85 5.71 3.80 -2.06
CA LEU A 85 5.49 2.73 -1.09
C LEU A 85 4.55 1.65 -1.65
N MET A 86 3.36 2.03 -2.16
CA MET A 86 2.36 1.07 -2.66
C MET A 86 2.80 0.33 -3.93
N ILE A 87 3.77 0.83 -4.67
CA ILE A 87 4.37 0.16 -5.82
C ILE A 87 5.58 -0.66 -5.39
N GLY A 88 6.47 -0.05 -4.63
CA GLY A 88 7.77 -0.63 -4.28
C GLY A 88 7.65 -1.82 -3.35
N THR A 89 6.85 -1.75 -2.27
CA THR A 89 6.75 -2.86 -1.32
C THR A 89 6.14 -4.12 -1.91
N PRO A 90 5.02 -4.10 -2.67
CA PRO A 90 4.51 -5.33 -3.30
C PRO A 90 5.43 -5.87 -4.39
N LEU A 91 6.10 -5.01 -5.15
CA LEU A 91 7.09 -5.43 -6.14
C LEU A 91 8.27 -6.15 -5.49
N LEU A 92 8.78 -5.61 -4.37
CA LEU A 92 9.79 -6.31 -3.56
C LEU A 92 9.27 -7.66 -3.06
N GLY A 93 8.01 -7.73 -2.60
CA GLY A 93 7.39 -8.99 -2.19
C GLY A 93 7.37 -10.04 -3.30
N TRP A 94 7.05 -9.62 -4.53
CA TRP A 94 7.10 -10.51 -5.71
C TRP A 94 8.52 -10.98 -6.01
N LEU A 95 9.48 -10.07 -5.99
CA LEU A 95 10.90 -10.39 -6.18
C LEU A 95 11.44 -11.32 -5.09
N ILE A 96 11.02 -11.15 -3.83
CA ILE A 96 11.40 -12.03 -2.70
C ILE A 96 10.94 -13.47 -2.95
N LEU A 97 9.67 -13.67 -3.29
CA LEU A 97 9.15 -15.00 -3.58
C LEU A 97 9.88 -15.62 -4.78
N SER A 98 10.15 -14.84 -5.83
CA SER A 98 10.93 -15.28 -6.99
C SER A 98 12.35 -15.68 -6.59
N ALA A 99 13.05 -14.86 -5.81
CA ALA A 99 14.42 -15.12 -5.37
C ALA A 99 14.53 -16.37 -4.47
N PHE A 100 13.52 -16.65 -3.67
CA PHE A 100 13.45 -17.87 -2.86
C PHE A 100 12.92 -19.09 -3.61
N GLY A 101 12.58 -18.96 -4.89
CA GLY A 101 12.01 -20.05 -5.69
C GLY A 101 10.66 -20.54 -5.17
N LYS A 102 9.89 -19.66 -4.51
CA LYS A 102 8.57 -19.97 -3.95
C LYS A 102 7.46 -19.66 -4.95
N PRO A 103 6.33 -20.39 -4.90
CA PRO A 103 5.16 -20.06 -5.70
C PRO A 103 4.63 -18.68 -5.34
N ILE A 104 4.08 -17.99 -6.34
CA ILE A 104 3.54 -16.63 -6.22
C ILE A 104 2.02 -16.72 -6.39
N PRO A 105 1.27 -17.00 -5.30
CA PRO A 105 -0.17 -17.23 -5.38
C PRO A 105 -0.94 -15.93 -5.62
N PHE A 106 -1.91 -15.99 -6.53
CA PHE A 106 -2.83 -14.89 -6.80
C PHE A 106 -4.22 -15.42 -7.13
N PHE A 107 -5.07 -15.58 -6.12
CA PHE A 107 -6.48 -16.03 -6.23
C PHE A 107 -6.68 -17.29 -7.10
N GLY A 108 -5.94 -18.34 -6.78
CA GLY A 108 -6.01 -19.62 -7.51
C GLY A 108 -5.14 -19.70 -8.77
N LEU A 109 -4.48 -18.60 -9.12
CA LEU A 109 -3.45 -18.57 -10.16
C LEU A 109 -2.06 -18.55 -9.51
N GLU A 110 -1.07 -18.94 -10.26
CA GLU A 110 0.34 -18.77 -9.91
C GLU A 110 0.99 -17.81 -10.91
N LEU A 111 1.50 -16.69 -10.38
CA LEU A 111 2.19 -15.70 -11.21
C LEU A 111 3.62 -16.16 -11.52
N PRO A 112 4.18 -15.76 -12.67
CA PRO A 112 5.54 -16.14 -13.04
C PRO A 112 6.58 -15.48 -12.12
N ALA A 113 7.70 -16.16 -11.90
CA ALA A 113 8.86 -15.60 -11.25
C ALA A 113 9.44 -14.45 -12.11
N LEU A 114 9.83 -13.36 -11.47
CA LEU A 114 10.44 -12.19 -12.14
C LEU A 114 11.95 -12.34 -12.31
N ILE A 115 12.58 -13.14 -11.45
CA ILE A 115 14.03 -13.38 -11.43
C ILE A 115 14.30 -14.86 -11.14
N ALA A 116 15.49 -15.31 -11.50
CA ALA A 116 15.99 -16.64 -11.13
C ALA A 116 16.21 -16.74 -9.62
N PRO A 117 16.09 -17.95 -9.02
CA PRO A 117 16.34 -18.14 -7.60
C PRO A 117 17.77 -17.71 -7.21
N ASN A 118 17.85 -16.91 -6.16
CA ASN A 118 19.09 -16.46 -5.52
C ASN A 118 18.78 -16.13 -4.05
N HIS A 119 19.15 -17.00 -3.15
CA HIS A 119 18.78 -16.92 -1.73
C HIS A 119 19.37 -15.66 -1.06
N ASP A 120 20.65 -15.36 -1.27
CA ASP A 120 21.33 -14.22 -0.65
C ASP A 120 20.71 -12.90 -1.09
N PHE A 121 20.36 -12.79 -2.37
CA PHE A 121 19.64 -11.63 -2.89
C PHE A 121 18.21 -11.56 -2.33
N GLY A 122 17.55 -12.70 -2.17
CA GLY A 122 16.23 -12.79 -1.52
C GLY A 122 16.22 -12.23 -0.09
N GLU A 123 17.24 -12.53 0.71
CA GLU A 123 17.38 -11.96 2.06
C GLU A 123 17.58 -10.44 2.04
N GLN A 124 18.37 -9.93 1.11
CA GLN A 124 18.54 -8.48 0.95
C GLN A 124 17.22 -7.80 0.57
N LEU A 125 16.45 -8.37 -0.37
CA LEU A 125 15.15 -7.86 -0.76
C LEU A 125 14.15 -7.90 0.40
N GLU A 126 14.14 -8.98 1.20
CA GLU A 126 13.30 -9.08 2.40
C GLU A 126 13.64 -7.99 3.41
N HIS A 127 14.94 -7.75 3.66
CA HIS A 127 15.39 -6.65 4.52
C HIS A 127 14.86 -5.29 4.06
N TRP A 128 14.96 -4.97 2.78
CA TRP A 128 14.43 -3.72 2.23
C TRP A 128 12.92 -3.64 2.27
N HIS A 129 12.22 -4.75 2.01
CA HIS A 129 10.76 -4.82 2.10
C HIS A 129 10.28 -4.46 3.52
N VAL A 130 10.88 -5.07 4.54
CA VAL A 130 10.56 -4.79 5.95
C VAL A 130 10.85 -3.32 6.28
N ARG A 131 12.01 -2.79 5.91
CA ARG A 131 12.36 -1.39 6.14
C ARG A 131 11.38 -0.40 5.50
N LEU A 132 10.95 -0.68 4.28
CA LEU A 132 9.93 0.15 3.61
C LEU A 132 8.56 0.01 4.27
N ALA A 133 8.19 -1.19 4.73
CA ALA A 133 6.96 -1.39 5.48
C ALA A 133 6.96 -0.62 6.80
N ASP A 134 8.08 -0.62 7.54
CA ASP A 134 8.25 0.17 8.77
C ASP A 134 8.12 1.68 8.50
N ALA A 135 8.76 2.18 7.44
CA ALA A 135 8.60 3.57 7.00
C ALA A 135 7.14 3.87 6.62
N GLY A 136 6.43 2.87 6.10
CA GLY A 136 5.01 2.97 5.73
C GLY A 136 4.10 3.32 6.91
N TYR A 137 4.36 2.82 8.13
CA TYR A 137 3.59 3.21 9.32
C TYR A 137 3.64 4.70 9.55
N TRP A 138 4.83 5.30 9.48
CA TRP A 138 5.01 6.74 9.66
C TRP A 138 4.37 7.55 8.54
N LEU A 139 4.54 7.14 7.28
CA LEU A 139 3.95 7.81 6.13
C LEU A 139 2.41 7.77 6.18
N ILE A 140 1.82 6.61 6.47
CA ILE A 140 0.37 6.45 6.55
C ILE A 140 -0.19 7.23 7.75
N GLY A 141 0.47 7.14 8.91
CA GLY A 141 0.07 7.87 10.12
C GLY A 141 0.10 9.39 9.92
N LEU A 142 1.19 9.90 9.33
CA LEU A 142 1.33 11.33 9.03
C LEU A 142 0.32 11.79 7.97
N HIS A 143 0.06 10.98 6.95
CA HIS A 143 -0.95 11.28 5.95
C HIS A 143 -2.36 11.33 6.54
N ALA A 144 -2.70 10.38 7.41
CA ALA A 144 -3.99 10.37 8.11
C ALA A 144 -4.13 11.59 9.05
N ALA A 145 -3.08 11.91 9.82
CA ALA A 145 -3.05 13.09 10.67
C ALA A 145 -3.22 14.39 9.88
N ALA A 146 -2.56 14.52 8.72
CA ALA A 146 -2.75 15.65 7.82
C ALA A 146 -4.18 15.73 7.30
N GLY A 147 -4.80 14.61 6.93
CA GLY A 147 -6.22 14.58 6.51
C GLY A 147 -7.16 15.07 7.61
N LEU A 148 -6.94 14.64 8.86
CA LEU A 148 -7.71 15.09 10.01
C LEU A 148 -7.47 16.58 10.30
N PHE A 149 -6.23 17.06 10.21
CA PHE A 149 -5.90 18.47 10.35
C PHE A 149 -6.66 19.33 9.33
N HIS A 150 -6.66 18.93 8.07
CA HIS A 150 -7.40 19.60 7.01
C HIS A 150 -8.91 19.64 7.29
N HIS A 151 -9.47 18.56 7.81
CA HIS A 151 -10.89 18.49 8.12
C HIS A 151 -11.31 19.34 9.32
N TYR A 152 -10.61 19.20 10.47
CA TYR A 152 -11.03 19.82 11.73
C TYR A 152 -10.48 21.24 11.95
N ILE A 153 -9.27 21.52 11.45
CA ILE A 153 -8.58 22.81 11.70
C ILE A 153 -8.67 23.71 10.48
N SER A 154 -8.24 23.25 9.31
CA SER A 154 -8.35 24.03 8.07
C SER A 154 -9.79 24.12 7.53
N ARG A 155 -10.64 23.17 7.93
CA ARG A 155 -12.06 23.10 7.56
C ARG A 155 -12.28 23.14 6.04
N ASP A 156 -11.37 22.52 5.29
CA ASP A 156 -11.50 22.37 3.85
C ASP A 156 -12.22 21.06 3.47
N ASN A 157 -12.49 20.89 2.18
CA ASN A 157 -13.22 19.72 1.67
C ASN A 157 -12.34 18.48 1.40
N THR A 158 -11.07 18.46 1.87
CA THR A 158 -10.12 17.37 1.57
C THR A 158 -10.67 16.01 1.96
N LEU A 159 -11.18 15.85 3.19
CA LEU A 159 -11.70 14.57 3.68
C LEU A 159 -13.08 14.25 3.11
N THR A 160 -13.97 15.25 3.04
CA THR A 160 -15.36 15.06 2.55
C THR A 160 -15.42 14.62 1.09
N ARG A 161 -14.44 15.01 0.27
CA ARG A 161 -14.29 14.54 -1.13
C ARG A 161 -13.91 13.07 -1.25
N MET A 162 -13.46 12.45 -0.17
CA MET A 162 -13.12 11.02 -0.15
C MET A 162 -14.34 10.15 0.20
N LEU A 163 -15.39 10.74 0.76
CA LEU A 163 -16.59 10.02 1.19
C LEU A 163 -17.50 9.74 -0.03
N PRO A 164 -18.12 8.56 -0.12
CA PRO A 164 -19.10 8.26 -1.16
C PRO A 164 -20.37 9.08 -0.96
N GLY A 165 -20.92 9.67 -2.04
CA GLY A 165 -22.30 10.20 -2.06
C GLY A 165 -22.48 11.65 -1.65
N ARG A 166 -21.45 12.51 -1.70
CA ARG A 166 -21.61 13.97 -1.62
C ARG A 166 -20.96 14.62 -2.86
N ASN A 167 -21.77 14.79 -3.89
CA ASN A 167 -21.57 15.79 -4.92
C ASN A 167 -22.17 17.11 -4.44
#